data_4c31858ae1456af03f0ae4ca8676a812
#
_entry.id   4c31858ae1456af03f0ae4ca8676a812
#
_cell.length_a   1.000
_cell.length_b   1.000
_cell.length_c   1.000
_cell.angle_alpha   90.00
_cell.angle_beta   90.00
_cell.angle_gamma   90.00
#
_symmetry.space_group_name_H-M   'P 1'
#
loop_
_entity.id
_entity.type
_entity.pdbx_description
1 polymer ?
#
loop_
_entity_poly.entity_id
_entity_poly.type
_entity_poly.pdbx_seq_one_letter_code
_entity_poly.pdbx_strand_id
1 'polypeptide(L)'
;MNHYYTNDPDLEHNEHSFNFDLGGHSLHFTTDNGVFSKHTIDFGSRVLIETVLNQANLPAGDILDVGCGYGPIGIALAKTLGCNVTMSDVNERAMALAKRNAEANGVTAQTTIIESSAYANITGEFGFIVTNPPVRAGKAVVSAIISGAFDHLVAGGEVFVVLQKKQGAPSAKKLLDATFGNADVLKKDAGYYILHAVK
;
A
#
# COMPACT_ATOMS: atom_id res chain seq x y z
N MET A 1 -20.55 -12.82 4.88
CA MET A 1 -19.37 -12.32 5.61
C MET A 1 -18.74 -11.27 4.71
N ASN A 2 -18.95 -9.99 5.06
CA ASN A 2 -18.48 -8.86 4.25
C ASN A 2 -16.96 -8.76 4.33
N HIS A 3 -16.30 -8.71 3.19
CA HIS A 3 -14.87 -8.61 3.10
C HIS A 3 -14.46 -7.19 2.70
N TYR A 4 -13.46 -6.62 3.34
CA TYR A 4 -12.94 -5.25 3.09
C TYR A 4 -12.41 -5.02 1.65
N TYR A 5 -12.29 -6.05 0.83
CA TYR A 5 -11.90 -6.00 -0.58
C TYR A 5 -13.09 -6.16 -1.55
N THR A 6 -14.33 -5.99 -1.06
CA THR A 6 -15.55 -6.02 -1.88
C THR A 6 -16.43 -4.82 -1.57
N ASN A 7 -17.16 -4.35 -2.57
CA ASN A 7 -18.15 -3.29 -2.38
C ASN A 7 -19.42 -3.89 -1.79
N ASP A 8 -19.90 -3.35 -0.68
CA ASP A 8 -21.18 -3.65 -0.08
C ASP A 8 -21.90 -2.33 0.23
N PRO A 9 -22.84 -1.92 -0.64
CA PRO A 9 -23.56 -0.66 -0.48
C PRO A 9 -24.49 -0.65 0.75
N ASP A 10 -24.92 -1.82 1.22
CA ASP A 10 -25.87 -1.94 2.34
C ASP A 10 -25.16 -1.98 3.71
N LEU A 11 -23.83 -1.96 3.73
CA LEU A 11 -23.08 -1.96 4.98
C LEU A 11 -23.23 -0.64 5.70
N GLU A 12 -23.79 -0.67 6.91
CA GLU A 12 -23.97 0.52 7.76
C GLU A 12 -22.66 1.27 7.99
N HIS A 13 -22.74 2.60 7.92
CA HIS A 13 -21.62 3.46 8.26
C HIS A 13 -21.41 3.49 9.78
N ASN A 14 -20.18 3.44 10.20
CA ASN A 14 -19.75 3.65 11.58
C ASN A 14 -18.31 4.16 11.53
N GLU A 15 -18.19 5.44 11.18
CA GLU A 15 -16.89 6.09 11.04
C GLU A 15 -16.15 6.17 12.38
N HIS A 16 -14.84 6.06 12.31
CA HIS A 16 -13.92 6.23 13.42
C HIS A 16 -12.73 7.06 12.97
N SER A 17 -12.38 8.08 13.75
CA SER A 17 -11.21 8.92 13.45
C SER A 17 -10.14 8.77 14.51
N PHE A 18 -8.90 8.84 14.11
CA PHE A 18 -7.74 8.77 14.99
C PHE A 18 -6.56 9.56 14.44
N ASN A 19 -5.65 9.94 15.31
CA ASN A 19 -4.35 10.49 14.92
C ASN A 19 -3.27 9.43 15.08
N PHE A 20 -2.26 9.49 14.22
CA PHE A 20 -1.13 8.58 14.26
C PHE A 20 0.16 9.31 13.90
N ASP A 21 1.17 9.22 14.77
CA ASP A 21 2.47 9.85 14.54
C ASP A 21 3.36 8.91 13.73
N LEU A 22 3.76 9.34 12.53
CA LEU A 22 4.54 8.54 11.61
C LEU A 22 5.40 9.45 10.70
N GLY A 23 6.66 9.08 10.46
CA GLY A 23 7.57 9.86 9.61
C GLY A 23 7.83 11.29 10.10
N GLY A 24 7.68 11.55 11.41
CA GLY A 24 7.83 12.88 12.00
C GLY A 24 6.59 13.77 11.85
N HIS A 25 5.49 13.25 11.36
CA HIS A 25 4.22 13.95 11.19
C HIS A 25 3.11 13.32 12.02
N SER A 26 2.21 14.15 12.56
CA SER A 26 0.94 13.68 13.13
C SER A 26 -0.11 13.64 12.01
N LEU A 27 -0.49 12.42 11.62
CA LEU A 27 -1.43 12.17 10.54
C LEU A 27 -2.82 11.90 11.10
N HIS A 28 -3.85 12.46 10.45
CA HIS A 28 -5.25 12.26 10.81
C HIS A 28 -5.93 11.32 9.82
N PHE A 29 -6.58 10.28 10.34
CA PHE A 29 -7.31 9.32 9.50
C PHE A 29 -8.75 9.14 9.99
N THR A 30 -9.66 9.08 9.03
CA THR A 30 -11.02 8.59 9.21
C THR A 30 -11.15 7.24 8.51
N THR A 31 -11.77 6.30 9.17
CA THR A 31 -12.06 4.93 8.70
C THR A 31 -13.53 4.62 8.90
N ASP A 32 -13.99 3.49 8.36
CA ASP A 32 -15.38 3.08 8.46
C ASP A 32 -15.51 1.55 8.54
N ASN A 33 -16.72 1.05 8.70
CA ASN A 33 -17.01 -0.36 8.46
C ASN A 33 -16.68 -0.73 7.01
N GLY A 34 -16.24 -1.96 6.79
CA GLY A 34 -15.89 -2.45 5.46
C GLY A 34 -14.52 -2.01 4.94
N VAL A 35 -13.71 -1.34 5.77
CA VAL A 35 -12.30 -1.10 5.45
C VAL A 35 -11.37 -1.83 6.40
N PHE A 36 -10.17 -2.12 5.91
CA PHE A 36 -9.15 -2.81 6.70
C PHE A 36 -8.59 -1.91 7.81
N SER A 37 -8.36 -2.51 8.99
CA SER A 37 -7.73 -1.84 10.15
C SER A 37 -8.44 -0.57 10.63
N LYS A 38 -9.69 -0.71 11.04
CA LYS A 38 -10.61 0.39 11.39
C LYS A 38 -10.13 1.32 12.52
N HIS A 39 -9.38 0.83 13.50
CA HIS A 39 -9.10 1.59 14.74
C HIS A 39 -7.70 2.17 14.83
N THR A 40 -6.80 1.78 13.95
CA THR A 40 -5.41 2.26 13.88
C THR A 40 -4.78 1.85 12.55
N ILE A 41 -3.62 2.41 12.22
CA ILE A 41 -2.83 1.89 11.11
C ILE A 41 -2.37 0.46 11.44
N ASP A 42 -2.58 -0.47 10.52
CA ASP A 42 -2.12 -1.85 10.65
C ASP A 42 -0.62 -1.93 10.92
N PHE A 43 -0.23 -2.85 11.79
CA PHE A 43 1.18 -3.01 12.16
C PHE A 43 2.08 -3.25 10.95
N GLY A 44 1.66 -4.09 9.99
CA GLY A 44 2.41 -4.36 8.77
C GLY A 44 2.60 -3.09 7.92
N SER A 45 1.55 -2.30 7.73
CA SER A 45 1.61 -1.03 7.02
C SER A 45 2.57 -0.05 7.70
N ARG A 46 2.54 0.04 9.04
CA ARG A 46 3.48 0.87 9.78
C ARG A 46 4.93 0.44 9.56
N VAL A 47 5.22 -0.86 9.71
CA VAL A 47 6.58 -1.40 9.51
C VAL A 47 7.05 -1.18 8.07
N LEU A 48 6.14 -1.30 7.07
CA LEU A 48 6.45 -1.01 5.68
C LEU A 48 6.84 0.45 5.49
N ILE A 49 6.02 1.40 5.96
CA ILE A 49 6.28 2.84 5.83
C ILE A 49 7.61 3.19 6.49
N GLU A 50 7.83 2.79 7.74
CA GLU A 50 9.09 3.03 8.46
C GLU A 50 10.30 2.44 7.72
N THR A 51 10.15 1.26 7.13
CA THR A 51 11.23 0.61 6.38
C THR A 51 11.55 1.40 5.11
N VAL A 52 10.54 1.84 4.35
CA VAL A 52 10.73 2.66 3.15
C VAL A 52 11.39 4.00 3.50
N LEU A 53 10.88 4.71 4.50
CA LEU A 53 11.42 6.02 4.91
C LEU A 53 12.86 5.96 5.44
N ASN A 54 13.31 4.79 5.91
CA ASN A 54 14.68 4.58 6.37
C ASN A 54 15.65 4.11 5.26
N GLN A 55 15.19 3.96 4.01
CA GLN A 55 16.11 3.67 2.90
C GLN A 55 16.96 4.90 2.61
N ALA A 56 18.28 4.70 2.46
CA ALA A 56 19.24 5.79 2.20
C ALA A 56 19.03 6.43 0.82
N ASN A 57 18.62 5.64 -0.17
CA ASN A 57 18.46 6.06 -1.54
C ASN A 57 17.17 5.44 -2.10
N LEU A 58 16.06 6.19 -2.05
CA LEU A 58 14.86 5.79 -2.76
C LEU A 58 14.96 6.17 -4.24
N PRO A 59 14.45 5.34 -5.16
CA PRO A 59 14.39 5.69 -6.57
C PRO A 59 13.63 7.01 -6.79
N ALA A 60 14.11 7.82 -7.72
CA ALA A 60 13.40 9.02 -8.12
C ALA A 60 12.14 8.66 -8.93
N GLY A 61 11.09 9.46 -8.79
CA GLY A 61 9.84 9.31 -9.54
C GLY A 61 8.63 9.22 -8.63
N ASP A 62 7.48 9.05 -9.26
CA ASP A 62 6.20 8.92 -8.57
C ASP A 62 6.08 7.56 -7.89
N ILE A 63 5.26 7.49 -6.86
CA ILE A 63 5.01 6.27 -6.08
C ILE A 63 3.64 5.69 -6.48
N LEU A 64 3.53 4.36 -6.48
CA LEU A 64 2.25 3.66 -6.56
C LEU A 64 2.00 2.85 -5.29
N ASP A 65 0.87 3.09 -4.63
CA ASP A 65 0.36 2.31 -3.50
C ASP A 65 -0.80 1.41 -3.99
N VAL A 66 -0.53 0.11 -4.12
CA VAL A 66 -1.49 -0.86 -4.65
C VAL A 66 -2.26 -1.53 -3.52
N GLY A 67 -3.60 -1.41 -3.54
CA GLY A 67 -4.46 -1.86 -2.45
C GLY A 67 -4.41 -0.88 -1.27
N CYS A 68 -4.54 0.41 -1.56
CA CYS A 68 -4.27 1.49 -0.62
C CYS A 68 -5.23 1.56 0.58
N GLY A 69 -6.41 0.95 0.49
CA GLY A 69 -7.44 1.07 1.51
C GLY A 69 -7.86 2.54 1.72
N TYR A 70 -7.94 2.98 2.97
CA TYR A 70 -8.23 4.37 3.33
C TYR A 70 -7.00 5.30 3.24
N GLY A 71 -5.89 4.83 2.66
CA GLY A 71 -4.74 5.63 2.26
C GLY A 71 -3.57 5.75 3.24
N PRO A 72 -3.41 4.89 4.28
CA PRO A 72 -2.40 5.13 5.31
C PRO A 72 -0.97 5.15 4.78
N ILE A 73 -0.63 4.25 3.84
CA ILE A 73 0.72 4.15 3.28
C ILE A 73 0.98 5.32 2.33
N GLY A 74 0.15 5.47 1.30
CA GLY A 74 0.33 6.51 0.29
C GLY A 74 0.33 7.93 0.87
N ILE A 75 -0.57 8.24 1.81
CA ILE A 75 -0.65 9.55 2.47
C ILE A 75 0.59 9.82 3.32
N ALA A 76 1.06 8.83 4.10
CA ALA A 76 2.26 9.00 4.91
C ALA A 76 3.50 9.25 4.03
N LEU A 77 3.65 8.53 2.91
CA LEU A 77 4.74 8.71 1.97
C LEU A 77 4.66 10.06 1.27
N ALA A 78 3.48 10.46 0.76
CA ALA A 78 3.28 11.78 0.15
C ALA A 78 3.64 12.92 1.11
N LYS A 79 3.20 12.82 2.38
CA LYS A 79 3.46 13.83 3.41
C LYS A 79 4.93 13.95 3.77
N THR A 80 5.62 12.81 3.90
CA THR A 80 7.01 12.79 4.39
C THR A 80 8.01 13.05 3.28
N LEU A 81 7.79 12.49 2.08
CA LEU A 81 8.72 12.60 0.95
C LEU A 81 8.42 13.78 0.02
N GLY A 82 7.21 14.34 0.08
CA GLY A 82 6.79 15.46 -0.78
C GLY A 82 6.65 15.09 -2.26
N CYS A 83 6.59 13.79 -2.59
CA CYS A 83 6.45 13.28 -3.96
C CYS A 83 5.00 12.94 -4.30
N ASN A 84 4.72 12.74 -5.61
CA ASN A 84 3.41 12.29 -6.05
C ASN A 84 3.20 10.82 -5.73
N VAL A 85 1.99 10.48 -5.31
CA VAL A 85 1.57 9.12 -5.01
C VAL A 85 0.26 8.81 -5.71
N THR A 86 0.26 7.81 -6.57
CA THR A 86 -0.96 7.19 -7.07
C THR A 86 -1.38 6.10 -6.08
N MET A 87 -2.60 6.15 -5.61
CA MET A 87 -3.20 5.17 -4.70
C MET A 87 -4.32 4.43 -5.40
N SER A 88 -4.31 3.11 -5.40
CA SER A 88 -5.32 2.31 -6.08
C SER A 88 -5.97 1.28 -5.16
N ASP A 89 -7.28 1.11 -5.31
CA ASP A 89 -8.06 0.09 -4.60
C ASP A 89 -9.27 -0.31 -5.46
N VAL A 90 -9.97 -1.39 -5.09
CA VAL A 90 -11.25 -1.81 -5.68
C VAL A 90 -12.44 -1.43 -4.81
N ASN A 91 -12.21 -1.08 -3.56
CA ASN A 91 -13.24 -0.74 -2.59
C ASN A 91 -13.58 0.76 -2.66
N GLU A 92 -14.74 1.09 -3.20
CA GLU A 92 -15.21 2.47 -3.37
C GLU A 92 -15.25 3.26 -2.05
N ARG A 93 -15.71 2.61 -0.96
CA ARG A 93 -15.75 3.23 0.37
C ARG A 93 -14.35 3.56 0.89
N ALA A 94 -13.40 2.65 0.70
CA ALA A 94 -12.00 2.87 1.07
C ALA A 94 -11.40 4.04 0.28
N MET A 95 -11.63 4.11 -1.03
CA MET A 95 -11.17 5.21 -1.88
C MET A 95 -11.80 6.56 -1.51
N ALA A 96 -13.09 6.58 -1.17
CA ALA A 96 -13.74 7.80 -0.69
C ALA A 96 -13.12 8.31 0.62
N LEU A 97 -12.79 7.39 1.54
CA LEU A 97 -12.04 7.70 2.76
C LEU A 97 -10.61 8.16 2.45
N ALA A 98 -9.91 7.51 1.51
CA ALA A 98 -8.56 7.92 1.11
C ALA A 98 -8.52 9.37 0.59
N LYS A 99 -9.51 9.80 -0.20
CA LYS A 99 -9.65 11.19 -0.67
C LYS A 99 -9.82 12.17 0.50
N ARG A 100 -10.72 11.89 1.43
CA ARG A 100 -10.95 12.71 2.63
C ARG A 100 -9.72 12.76 3.54
N ASN A 101 -9.03 11.65 3.70
CA ASN A 101 -7.81 11.55 4.47
C ASN A 101 -6.64 12.31 3.82
N ALA A 102 -6.51 12.28 2.50
CA ALA A 102 -5.54 13.08 1.77
C ALA A 102 -5.78 14.58 1.98
N GLU A 103 -7.03 15.03 1.94
CA GLU A 103 -7.43 16.41 2.24
C GLU A 103 -7.10 16.79 3.69
N ALA A 104 -7.51 15.97 4.66
CA ALA A 104 -7.26 16.21 6.08
C ALA A 104 -5.76 16.31 6.42
N ASN A 105 -4.90 15.64 5.66
CA ASN A 105 -3.44 15.69 5.83
C ASN A 105 -2.74 16.71 4.92
N GLY A 106 -3.48 17.44 4.08
CA GLY A 106 -2.95 18.48 3.20
C GLY A 106 -2.06 17.94 2.08
N VAL A 107 -2.35 16.75 1.56
CA VAL A 107 -1.59 16.10 0.47
C VAL A 107 -2.44 15.84 -0.78
N THR A 108 -3.58 16.48 -0.91
CA THR A 108 -4.47 16.34 -2.08
C THR A 108 -3.75 16.62 -3.40
N ALA A 109 -2.89 17.62 -3.43
CA ALA A 109 -2.15 17.99 -4.65
C ALA A 109 -1.11 16.93 -5.07
N GLN A 110 -0.62 16.12 -4.15
CA GLN A 110 0.35 15.06 -4.38
C GLN A 110 -0.29 13.68 -4.56
N THR A 111 -1.60 13.53 -4.36
CA THR A 111 -2.24 12.22 -4.37
C THR A 111 -3.27 12.09 -5.49
N THR A 112 -3.20 10.98 -6.23
CA THR A 112 -4.19 10.59 -7.23
C THR A 112 -4.79 9.25 -6.79
N ILE A 113 -6.12 9.15 -6.73
CA ILE A 113 -6.80 7.92 -6.26
C ILE A 113 -7.59 7.33 -7.41
N ILE A 114 -7.29 6.08 -7.75
CA ILE A 114 -7.79 5.37 -8.94
C ILE A 114 -8.42 4.04 -8.53
N GLU A 115 -9.62 3.76 -9.05
CA GLU A 115 -10.19 2.42 -8.96
C GLU A 115 -9.43 1.47 -9.89
N SER A 116 -8.83 0.42 -9.32
CA SER A 116 -8.09 -0.58 -10.08
C SER A 116 -8.02 -1.92 -9.36
N SER A 117 -8.29 -3.00 -10.08
CA SER A 117 -7.96 -4.35 -9.64
C SER A 117 -6.50 -4.63 -10.00
N ALA A 118 -5.63 -4.68 -9.00
CA ALA A 118 -4.19 -4.66 -9.20
C ALA A 118 -3.80 -3.51 -10.16
N TYR A 119 -3.34 -3.80 -11.38
CA TYR A 119 -2.86 -2.79 -12.34
C TYR A 119 -3.80 -2.53 -13.51
N ALA A 120 -5.03 -3.06 -13.51
CA ALA A 120 -5.93 -3.03 -14.67
C ALA A 120 -6.18 -1.62 -15.23
N ASN A 121 -6.23 -0.60 -14.36
CA ASN A 121 -6.46 0.80 -14.74
C ASN A 121 -5.23 1.69 -14.44
N ILE A 122 -4.09 1.10 -14.11
CA ILE A 122 -2.85 1.83 -13.85
C ILE A 122 -2.11 2.03 -15.15
N THR A 123 -1.71 3.27 -15.40
CA THR A 123 -0.90 3.66 -16.56
C THR A 123 0.40 4.32 -16.11
N GLY A 124 1.45 4.19 -16.93
CA GLY A 124 2.75 4.78 -16.64
C GLY A 124 3.67 3.87 -15.81
N GLU A 125 4.83 4.41 -15.50
CA GLU A 125 5.86 3.75 -14.72
C GLU A 125 6.18 4.59 -13.48
N PHE A 126 6.54 3.92 -12.38
CA PHE A 126 6.77 4.51 -11.07
C PHE A 126 8.21 4.30 -10.62
N GLY A 127 8.72 5.21 -9.81
CA GLY A 127 10.02 5.07 -9.15
C GLY A 127 10.01 3.91 -8.18
N PHE A 128 8.96 3.81 -7.36
CA PHE A 128 8.74 2.60 -6.56
C PHE A 128 7.26 2.32 -6.30
N ILE A 129 7.00 1.05 -6.01
CA ILE A 129 5.67 0.52 -5.72
C ILE A 129 5.67 -0.02 -4.30
N VAL A 130 4.64 0.31 -3.54
CA VAL A 130 4.40 -0.20 -2.19
C VAL A 130 3.09 -0.95 -2.15
N THR A 131 3.00 -2.00 -1.34
CA THR A 131 1.73 -2.70 -1.12
C THR A 131 1.70 -3.47 0.20
N ASN A 132 0.55 -3.40 0.87
CA ASN A 132 0.12 -4.36 1.87
C ASN A 132 -1.04 -5.17 1.26
N PRO A 133 -0.75 -6.22 0.50
CA PRO A 133 -1.74 -6.84 -0.37
C PRO A 133 -2.87 -7.53 0.40
N PRO A 134 -4.09 -7.57 -0.15
CA PRO A 134 -5.26 -8.16 0.51
C PRO A 134 -5.19 -9.70 0.52
N VAL A 135 -4.48 -10.29 1.47
CA VAL A 135 -4.26 -11.75 1.55
C VAL A 135 -5.57 -12.56 1.61
N ARG A 136 -6.65 -11.96 2.14
CA ARG A 136 -7.98 -12.60 2.19
C ARG A 136 -8.67 -12.66 0.83
N ALA A 137 -8.24 -11.86 -0.15
CA ALA A 137 -8.72 -11.94 -1.52
C ALA A 137 -8.18 -13.16 -2.28
N GLY A 138 -7.22 -13.86 -1.67
CA GLY A 138 -6.66 -15.09 -2.20
C GLY A 138 -5.30 -14.94 -2.86
N LYS A 139 -4.63 -16.07 -3.02
CA LYS A 139 -3.25 -16.14 -3.53
C LYS A 139 -3.11 -15.57 -4.95
N ALA A 140 -4.12 -15.75 -5.80
CA ALA A 140 -4.08 -15.25 -7.18
C ALA A 140 -3.98 -13.72 -7.24
N VAL A 141 -4.78 -13.02 -6.41
CA VAL A 141 -4.75 -11.55 -6.30
C VAL A 141 -3.41 -11.06 -5.79
N VAL A 142 -2.91 -11.65 -4.71
CA VAL A 142 -1.58 -11.31 -4.15
C VAL A 142 -0.48 -11.54 -5.18
N SER A 143 -0.51 -12.66 -5.90
CA SER A 143 0.47 -12.96 -6.94
C SER A 143 0.41 -11.96 -8.09
N ALA A 144 -0.78 -11.58 -8.56
CA ALA A 144 -0.94 -10.59 -9.62
C ALA A 144 -0.38 -9.21 -9.22
N ILE A 145 -0.60 -8.79 -7.95
CA ILE A 145 -0.04 -7.54 -7.43
C ILE A 145 1.49 -7.61 -7.40
N ILE A 146 2.07 -8.71 -6.94
CA ILE A 146 3.53 -8.86 -6.82
C ILE A 146 4.20 -8.93 -8.19
N SER A 147 3.73 -9.80 -9.08
CA SER A 147 4.36 -9.99 -10.40
C SER A 147 4.12 -8.84 -11.36
N GLY A 148 2.94 -8.21 -11.31
CA GLY A 148 2.61 -7.08 -12.17
C GLY A 148 3.41 -5.80 -11.86
N ALA A 149 4.01 -5.71 -10.67
CA ALA A 149 4.83 -4.55 -10.30
C ALA A 149 6.01 -4.31 -11.27
N PHE A 150 6.59 -5.39 -11.83
CA PHE A 150 7.71 -5.28 -12.75
C PHE A 150 7.41 -4.41 -13.97
N ASP A 151 6.23 -4.58 -14.58
CA ASP A 151 5.84 -3.86 -15.79
C ASP A 151 5.53 -2.36 -15.55
N HIS A 152 5.28 -1.99 -14.29
CA HIS A 152 4.94 -0.62 -13.88
C HIS A 152 6.06 0.12 -13.14
N LEU A 153 7.28 -0.41 -13.15
CA LEU A 153 8.44 0.25 -12.59
C LEU A 153 9.37 0.77 -13.68
N VAL A 154 9.97 1.94 -13.47
CA VAL A 154 11.09 2.42 -14.27
C VAL A 154 12.29 1.48 -14.13
N ALA A 155 13.27 1.57 -15.03
CA ALA A 155 14.55 0.86 -14.86
C ALA A 155 15.23 1.33 -13.55
N GLY A 156 15.64 0.39 -12.70
CA GLY A 156 16.14 0.67 -11.36
C GLY A 156 15.07 1.01 -10.33
N GLY A 157 13.79 0.93 -10.71
CA GLY A 157 12.67 1.11 -9.80
C GLY A 157 12.51 -0.07 -8.83
N GLU A 158 11.88 0.16 -7.71
CA GLU A 158 11.83 -0.79 -6.59
C GLU A 158 10.41 -1.15 -6.19
N VAL A 159 10.20 -2.37 -5.70
CA VAL A 159 8.95 -2.80 -5.09
C VAL A 159 9.16 -3.19 -3.63
N PHE A 160 8.27 -2.70 -2.77
CA PHE A 160 8.24 -3.03 -1.34
C PHE A 160 6.90 -3.68 -0.99
N VAL A 161 6.95 -4.88 -0.44
CA VAL A 161 5.75 -5.67 -0.11
C VAL A 161 5.81 -6.08 1.36
N VAL A 162 4.75 -5.81 2.11
CA VAL A 162 4.63 -6.36 3.47
C VAL A 162 3.72 -7.58 3.49
N LEU A 163 4.19 -8.66 4.09
CA LEU A 163 3.41 -9.88 4.32
C LEU A 163 3.82 -10.56 5.63
N GLN A 164 2.86 -11.17 6.30
CA GLN A 164 3.18 -12.06 7.41
C GLN A 164 3.80 -13.37 6.90
N LYS A 165 4.75 -13.92 7.67
CA LYS A 165 5.36 -15.23 7.38
C LYS A 165 4.29 -16.30 7.16
N LYS A 166 3.30 -16.39 8.05
CA LYS A 166 2.19 -17.36 7.99
C LYS A 166 1.18 -17.09 6.87
N GLN A 167 1.21 -15.91 6.26
CA GLN A 167 0.32 -15.49 5.18
C GLN A 167 1.00 -15.54 3.81
N GLY A 168 2.16 -16.19 3.70
CA GLY A 168 2.78 -16.48 2.42
C GLY A 168 4.02 -15.63 2.07
N ALA A 169 4.62 -14.89 3.01
CA ALA A 169 5.83 -14.11 2.74
C ALA A 169 6.96 -14.93 2.08
N PRO A 170 7.24 -16.20 2.48
CA PRO A 170 8.25 -17.00 1.79
C PRO A 170 7.92 -17.30 0.32
N SER A 171 6.64 -17.54 0.01
CA SER A 171 6.19 -17.78 -1.37
C SER A 171 6.22 -16.50 -2.21
N ALA A 172 5.85 -15.38 -1.60
CA ALA A 172 5.92 -14.05 -2.22
C ALA A 172 7.36 -13.66 -2.55
N LYS A 173 8.32 -13.94 -1.65
CA LYS A 173 9.75 -13.73 -1.92
C LYS A 173 10.23 -14.53 -3.13
N LYS A 174 9.84 -15.80 -3.23
CA LYS A 174 10.18 -16.64 -4.39
C LYS A 174 9.58 -16.09 -5.70
N LEU A 175 8.37 -15.55 -5.63
CA LEU A 175 7.71 -14.95 -6.79
C LEU A 175 8.42 -13.65 -7.22
N LEU A 176 8.82 -12.80 -6.27
CA LEU A 176 9.63 -11.62 -6.54
C LEU A 176 10.96 -12.02 -7.21
N ASP A 177 11.67 -12.99 -6.64
CA ASP A 177 12.95 -13.47 -7.19
C ASP A 177 12.78 -14.02 -8.60
N ALA A 178 11.73 -14.78 -8.87
CA ALA A 178 11.43 -15.31 -10.20
C ALA A 178 11.05 -14.21 -11.22
N THR A 179 10.42 -13.12 -10.77
CA THR A 179 9.94 -12.03 -11.62
C THR A 179 11.03 -10.99 -11.89
N PHE A 180 11.80 -10.62 -10.87
CA PHE A 180 12.77 -9.53 -10.88
C PHE A 180 14.22 -10.03 -11.06
N GLY A 181 14.49 -11.31 -10.85
CA GLY A 181 15.85 -11.87 -10.80
C GLY A 181 16.57 -11.56 -9.46
N ASN A 182 15.89 -10.93 -8.53
CA ASN A 182 16.39 -10.62 -7.19
C ASN A 182 15.23 -10.50 -6.21
N ALA A 183 15.47 -10.79 -4.94
CA ALA A 183 14.53 -10.51 -3.87
C ALA A 183 15.19 -10.55 -2.50
N ASP A 184 15.01 -9.51 -1.73
CA ASP A 184 15.54 -9.38 -0.37
C ASP A 184 14.45 -9.32 0.70
N VAL A 185 14.84 -9.55 1.94
CA VAL A 185 14.02 -9.27 3.12
C VAL A 185 14.71 -8.16 3.89
N LEU A 186 14.22 -6.93 3.73
CA LEU A 186 14.82 -5.76 4.37
C LEU A 186 14.59 -5.73 5.88
N LYS A 187 13.41 -6.18 6.32
CA LYS A 187 13.04 -6.20 7.75
C LYS A 187 12.16 -7.40 8.08
N LYS A 188 12.31 -7.88 9.31
CA LYS A 188 11.41 -8.85 9.94
C LYS A 188 11.02 -8.30 11.30
N ASP A 189 9.73 -8.14 11.56
CA ASP A 189 9.21 -7.61 12.80
C ASP A 189 7.86 -8.25 13.14
N ALA A 190 7.72 -8.78 14.35
CA ALA A 190 6.51 -9.45 14.85
C ALA A 190 5.87 -10.41 13.84
N GLY A 191 6.69 -11.12 13.06
CA GLY A 191 6.23 -12.07 12.04
C GLY A 191 5.87 -11.45 10.69
N TYR A 192 5.95 -10.13 10.54
CA TYR A 192 5.87 -9.44 9.24
C TYR A 192 7.25 -9.37 8.59
N TYR A 193 7.26 -9.53 7.27
CA TYR A 193 8.45 -9.42 6.42
C TYR A 193 8.23 -8.29 5.44
N ILE A 194 9.19 -7.40 5.33
CA ILE A 194 9.26 -6.42 4.25
C ILE A 194 10.12 -7.02 3.16
N LEU A 195 9.47 -7.41 2.08
CA LEU A 195 10.10 -7.97 0.88
C LEU A 195 10.40 -6.83 -0.09
N HIS A 196 11.50 -6.95 -0.80
CA HIS A 196 12.01 -5.93 -1.70
C HIS A 196 12.61 -6.58 -2.94
N ALA A 197 12.45 -5.93 -4.10
CA ALA A 197 13.13 -6.28 -5.34
C ALA A 197 13.35 -5.03 -6.20
N VAL A 198 14.31 -5.08 -7.10
CA VAL A 198 14.71 -4.00 -8.02
C VAL A 198 14.55 -4.45 -9.46
N LYS A 199 13.95 -3.59 -10.32
CA LYS A 199 13.82 -3.83 -11.78
C LYS A 199 15.12 -3.57 -12.55
#